data_7fb024bf3e298c4513a867bd5cb20357
#
_entry.id   7fb024bf3e298c4513a867bd5cb20357
#
_cell.length_a   1.000
_cell.length_b   1.000
_cell.length_c   1.000
_cell.angle_alpha   90.00
_cell.angle_beta   90.00
_cell.angle_gamma   90.00
#
_symmetry.space_group_name_H-M   'P 1'
#
loop_
_entity.id
_entity.type
_entity.pdbx_description
1 polymer ?
#
loop_
_entity_poly.entity_id
_entity_poly.type
_entity_poly.pdbx_seq_one_letter_code
_entity_poly.pdbx_strand_id
1 'polypeptide(L)'
;FITGIYQRLILSLSELTIFSKLFLRGKWKLAWKKVDFSLFIPLGLGILLAMFLMSGIVTFLLDDYTGITFAFFFGLILASAIYIYTHIKKVTSEHFVLLILGAVVSYILTNLTATQIIPSLTSIFFGGMVAICTMLLPGISGAFILLLLNQYDYLLSAIHELNLLVIIVFGGGAIVGLLAFSKFLHYLLKKFKGLTFAFL
;
A
#
# COMPACT_ATOMS: atom_id res chain seq x y z
N PHE A 1 -11.73 -0.70 3.27
CA PHE A 1 -12.35 -0.11 4.47
C PHE A 1 -13.77 -0.59 4.68
N ILE A 2 -14.65 -0.43 3.71
CA ILE A 2 -16.08 -0.78 3.77
C ILE A 2 -16.31 -2.23 4.17
N THR A 3 -15.54 -3.15 3.64
CA THR A 3 -15.66 -4.59 3.89
C THR A 3 -15.01 -5.08 5.20
N GLY A 4 -14.30 -4.21 5.94
CA GLY A 4 -13.52 -4.59 7.12
C GLY A 4 -12.26 -5.44 6.84
N ILE A 5 -12.02 -5.82 5.60
CA ILE A 5 -10.87 -6.65 5.17
C ILE A 5 -9.54 -5.97 5.46
N TYR A 6 -9.48 -4.64 5.37
CA TYR A 6 -8.25 -3.88 5.57
C TYR A 6 -7.61 -4.13 6.94
N GLN A 7 -8.42 -4.11 8.02
CA GLN A 7 -7.90 -4.35 9.37
C GLN A 7 -7.37 -5.78 9.52
N ARG A 8 -8.10 -6.76 8.97
CA ARG A 8 -7.67 -8.16 8.95
C ARG A 8 -6.39 -8.33 8.12
N LEU A 9 -6.27 -7.64 6.99
CA LEU A 9 -5.07 -7.66 6.15
C LEU A 9 -3.85 -7.11 6.92
N ILE A 10 -3.96 -5.93 7.54
CA ILE A 10 -2.86 -5.33 8.31
C ILE A 10 -2.46 -6.21 9.50
N LEU A 11 -3.43 -6.81 10.19
CA LEU A 11 -3.16 -7.77 11.26
C LEU A 11 -2.38 -8.97 10.72
N SER A 12 -2.86 -9.62 9.66
CA SER A 12 -2.23 -10.79 9.05
C SER A 12 -0.82 -10.48 8.53
N LEU A 13 -0.62 -9.31 7.92
CA LEU A 13 0.70 -8.83 7.50
C LEU A 13 1.63 -8.59 8.70
N SER A 14 1.12 -8.05 9.81
CA SER A 14 1.93 -7.87 11.02
C SER A 14 2.36 -9.21 11.65
N GLU A 15 1.53 -10.26 11.51
CA GLU A 15 1.86 -11.62 11.97
C GLU A 15 2.96 -12.28 11.11
N LEU A 16 3.17 -11.86 9.87
CA LEU A 16 4.30 -12.33 9.03
C LEU A 16 5.67 -12.04 9.66
N THR A 17 5.76 -11.05 10.55
CA THR A 17 7.00 -10.84 11.33
C THR A 17 7.25 -11.96 12.34
N ILE A 18 6.18 -12.55 12.89
CA ILE A 18 6.30 -13.72 13.77
C ILE A 18 6.65 -14.95 12.95
N PHE A 19 6.03 -15.08 11.75
CA PHE A 19 6.39 -16.10 10.77
C PHE A 19 7.88 -16.05 10.44
N SER A 20 8.43 -14.90 10.06
CA SER A 20 9.85 -14.77 9.70
C SER A 20 10.79 -15.18 10.86
N LYS A 21 10.47 -14.76 12.10
CA LYS A 21 11.24 -15.16 13.29
C LYS A 21 11.18 -16.65 13.59
N LEU A 22 10.01 -17.27 13.44
CA LEU A 22 9.81 -18.71 13.65
C LEU A 22 10.50 -19.53 12.56
N PHE A 23 10.43 -19.05 11.31
CA PHE A 23 11.08 -19.67 10.17
C PHE A 23 12.60 -19.69 10.34
N LEU A 24 13.22 -18.55 10.69
CA LEU A 24 14.66 -18.44 10.97
C LEU A 24 15.12 -19.31 12.17
N ARG A 25 14.22 -19.61 13.10
CA ARG A 25 14.48 -20.51 14.24
C ARG A 25 14.21 -21.99 13.94
N GLY A 26 13.98 -22.37 12.68
CA GLY A 26 13.72 -23.74 12.26
C GLY A 26 12.37 -24.32 12.70
N LYS A 27 11.48 -23.50 13.27
CA LYS A 27 10.13 -23.93 13.72
C LYS A 27 9.09 -23.82 12.62
N TRP A 28 9.31 -24.48 11.50
CA TRP A 28 8.56 -24.31 10.24
C TRP A 28 7.06 -24.62 10.38
N LYS A 29 6.71 -25.72 11.08
CA LYS A 29 5.27 -26.09 11.31
C LYS A 29 4.50 -25.02 12.09
N LEU A 30 5.15 -24.33 13.03
CA LEU A 30 4.55 -23.25 13.80
C LEU A 30 4.51 -21.95 13.00
N ALA A 31 5.49 -21.71 12.13
CA ALA A 31 5.51 -20.56 11.25
C ALA A 31 4.31 -20.61 10.29
N TRP A 32 4.10 -21.71 9.58
CA TRP A 32 2.98 -21.85 8.63
C TRP A 32 1.60 -21.69 9.26
N LYS A 33 1.42 -22.04 10.54
CA LYS A 33 0.17 -21.80 11.27
C LYS A 33 -0.16 -20.32 11.51
N LYS A 34 0.84 -19.44 11.36
CA LYS A 34 0.69 -17.98 11.54
C LYS A 34 0.27 -17.24 10.27
N VAL A 35 0.29 -17.92 9.14
CA VAL A 35 -0.13 -17.32 7.86
C VAL A 35 -1.63 -17.54 7.68
N ASP A 36 -2.37 -16.45 7.53
CA ASP A 36 -3.82 -16.50 7.25
C ASP A 36 -4.08 -16.84 5.77
N PHE A 37 -3.91 -18.13 5.42
CA PHE A 37 -4.17 -18.60 4.06
C PHE A 37 -5.60 -18.36 3.61
N SER A 38 -6.56 -18.36 4.53
CA SER A 38 -7.97 -18.11 4.20
C SER A 38 -8.23 -16.67 3.77
N LEU A 39 -7.30 -15.76 4.07
CA LEU A 39 -7.30 -14.40 3.58
C LEU A 39 -6.42 -14.26 2.31
N PHE A 40 -5.16 -14.72 2.36
CA PHE A 40 -4.19 -14.44 1.30
C PHE A 40 -4.50 -15.16 -0.01
N ILE A 41 -4.99 -16.40 0.02
CA ILE A 41 -5.30 -17.15 -1.22
C ILE A 41 -6.48 -16.52 -1.97
N PRO A 42 -7.67 -16.31 -1.37
CA PRO A 42 -8.78 -15.67 -2.08
C PRO A 42 -8.46 -14.23 -2.51
N LEU A 43 -7.72 -13.49 -1.68
CA LEU A 43 -7.30 -12.14 -2.01
C LEU A 43 -6.36 -12.12 -3.23
N GLY A 44 -5.34 -12.98 -3.25
CA GLY A 44 -4.41 -13.08 -4.38
C GLY A 44 -5.10 -13.51 -5.67
N LEU A 45 -5.95 -14.54 -5.61
CA LEU A 45 -6.75 -14.97 -6.76
C LEU A 45 -7.71 -13.88 -7.24
N GLY A 46 -8.36 -13.16 -6.30
CA GLY A 46 -9.25 -12.06 -6.63
C GLY A 46 -8.53 -10.90 -7.32
N ILE A 47 -7.33 -10.55 -6.86
CA ILE A 47 -6.49 -9.52 -7.49
C ILE A 47 -6.10 -9.93 -8.92
N LEU A 48 -5.60 -11.15 -9.10
CA LEU A 48 -5.22 -11.66 -10.43
C LEU A 48 -6.41 -11.68 -11.39
N LEU A 49 -7.55 -12.18 -10.93
CA LEU A 49 -8.79 -12.21 -11.71
C LEU A 49 -9.26 -10.79 -12.07
N ALA A 50 -9.25 -9.89 -11.11
CA ALA A 50 -9.62 -8.49 -11.33
C ALA A 50 -8.68 -7.80 -12.34
N MET A 51 -7.38 -8.01 -12.23
CA MET A 51 -6.41 -7.48 -13.20
C MET A 51 -6.69 -8.01 -14.61
N PHE A 52 -6.93 -9.31 -14.76
CA PHE A 52 -7.20 -9.92 -16.05
C PHE A 52 -8.51 -9.44 -16.67
N LEU A 53 -9.60 -9.39 -15.87
CA LEU A 53 -10.93 -9.01 -16.38
C LEU A 53 -11.10 -7.51 -16.57
N MET A 54 -10.50 -6.70 -15.68
CA MET A 54 -10.76 -5.26 -15.64
C MET A 54 -9.75 -4.44 -16.44
N SER A 55 -8.56 -4.96 -16.73
CA SER A 55 -7.53 -4.17 -17.43
C SER A 55 -8.06 -3.61 -18.77
N GLY A 56 -8.61 -4.43 -19.62
CA GLY A 56 -9.16 -4.00 -20.92
C GLY A 56 -10.33 -3.03 -20.77
N ILE A 57 -11.25 -3.29 -19.83
CA ILE A 57 -12.40 -2.41 -19.57
C ILE A 57 -11.94 -1.04 -19.07
N VAL A 58 -11.02 -1.02 -18.12
CA VAL A 58 -10.51 0.25 -17.56
C VAL A 58 -9.75 1.04 -18.62
N THR A 59 -8.91 0.38 -19.43
CA THR A 59 -8.21 1.03 -20.55
C THR A 59 -9.21 1.67 -21.52
N PHE A 60 -10.21 0.93 -22.00
CA PHE A 60 -11.26 1.44 -22.88
C PHE A 60 -11.98 2.65 -22.26
N LEU A 61 -12.36 2.57 -20.98
CA LEU A 61 -13.04 3.66 -20.29
C LEU A 61 -12.14 4.91 -20.12
N LEU A 62 -10.83 4.71 -19.93
CA LEU A 62 -9.90 5.83 -19.81
C LEU A 62 -9.59 6.47 -21.17
N ASP A 63 -9.56 5.71 -22.25
CA ASP A 63 -9.27 6.21 -23.59
C ASP A 63 -10.47 6.95 -24.19
N ASP A 64 -11.67 6.33 -24.15
CA ASP A 64 -12.85 6.86 -24.82
C ASP A 64 -13.74 7.73 -23.91
N TYR A 65 -13.72 7.52 -22.58
CA TYR A 65 -14.60 8.16 -21.60
C TYR A 65 -13.86 8.74 -20.39
N THR A 66 -12.68 9.31 -20.60
CA THR A 66 -11.76 9.80 -19.56
C THR A 66 -12.45 10.62 -18.48
N GLY A 67 -13.24 11.66 -18.88
CA GLY A 67 -13.90 12.57 -17.94
C GLY A 67 -14.95 11.88 -17.05
N ILE A 68 -15.77 11.00 -17.65
CA ILE A 68 -16.80 10.25 -16.92
C ILE A 68 -16.14 9.25 -15.97
N THR A 69 -15.07 8.60 -16.40
CA THR A 69 -14.31 7.63 -15.61
C THR A 69 -13.69 8.27 -14.38
N PHE A 70 -13.05 9.44 -14.55
CA PHE A 70 -12.52 10.19 -13.41
C PHE A 70 -13.62 10.71 -12.48
N ALA A 71 -14.75 11.17 -13.01
CA ALA A 71 -15.90 11.60 -12.20
C ALA A 71 -16.46 10.43 -11.36
N PHE A 72 -16.54 9.23 -11.95
CA PHE A 72 -16.97 8.02 -11.24
C PHE A 72 -16.01 7.67 -10.09
N PHE A 73 -14.69 7.63 -10.33
CA PHE A 73 -13.71 7.35 -9.29
C PHE A 73 -13.70 8.43 -8.20
N PHE A 74 -13.82 9.70 -8.57
CA PHE A 74 -13.95 10.79 -7.61
C PHE A 74 -15.18 10.62 -6.72
N GLY A 75 -16.34 10.29 -7.31
CA GLY A 75 -17.56 10.00 -6.55
C GLY A 75 -17.40 8.81 -5.60
N LEU A 76 -16.71 7.75 -6.03
CA LEU A 76 -16.42 6.58 -5.20
C LEU A 76 -15.53 6.92 -4.00
N ILE A 77 -14.51 7.75 -4.21
CA ILE A 77 -13.61 8.22 -3.14
C ILE A 77 -14.38 9.08 -2.13
N LEU A 78 -15.19 10.03 -2.61
CA LEU A 78 -16.03 10.85 -1.73
C LEU A 78 -17.02 10.03 -0.91
N ALA A 79 -17.71 9.09 -1.55
CA ALA A 79 -18.65 8.19 -0.87
C ALA A 79 -17.94 7.36 0.21
N SER A 80 -16.73 6.87 -0.08
CA SER A 80 -15.91 6.13 0.89
C SER A 80 -15.48 7.00 2.07
N ALA A 81 -15.09 8.24 1.82
CA ALA A 81 -14.71 9.20 2.87
C ALA A 81 -15.91 9.52 3.79
N ILE A 82 -17.08 9.78 3.21
CA ILE A 82 -18.32 10.00 3.98
C ILE A 82 -18.67 8.76 4.80
N TYR A 83 -18.59 7.57 4.21
CA TYR A 83 -18.84 6.31 4.92
C TYR A 83 -17.91 6.12 6.12
N ILE A 84 -16.62 6.38 5.97
CA ILE A 84 -15.64 6.28 7.06
C ILE A 84 -15.96 7.31 8.16
N TYR A 85 -16.27 8.55 7.76
CA TYR A 85 -16.64 9.61 8.70
C TYR A 85 -17.84 9.22 9.58
N THR A 86 -18.88 8.59 9.02
CA THR A 86 -20.06 8.13 9.77
C THR A 86 -19.75 7.04 10.79
N HIS A 87 -18.62 6.33 10.64
CA HIS A 87 -18.18 5.26 11.55
C HIS A 87 -17.25 5.76 12.67
N ILE A 88 -16.88 7.03 12.68
CA ILE A 88 -16.13 7.64 13.78
C ILE A 88 -17.11 7.99 14.90
N LYS A 89 -17.03 7.27 16.01
CA LYS A 89 -18.00 7.37 17.12
C LYS A 89 -18.08 8.75 17.77
N LYS A 90 -16.97 9.50 17.81
CA LYS A 90 -16.90 10.89 18.33
C LYS A 90 -15.91 11.67 17.49
N VAL A 91 -16.40 12.63 16.74
CA VAL A 91 -15.55 13.57 16.00
C VAL A 91 -15.12 14.66 16.98
N THR A 92 -13.81 14.83 17.13
CA THR A 92 -13.18 15.87 17.94
C THR A 92 -12.40 16.83 17.03
N SER A 93 -12.00 17.98 17.56
CA SER A 93 -11.13 18.91 16.82
C SER A 93 -9.83 18.26 16.34
N GLU A 94 -9.31 17.28 17.05
CA GLU A 94 -8.12 16.51 16.65
C GLU A 94 -8.32 15.75 15.32
N HIS A 95 -9.51 15.22 15.06
CA HIS A 95 -9.83 14.56 13.80
C HIS A 95 -9.81 15.55 12.63
N PHE A 96 -10.30 16.77 12.83
CA PHE A 96 -10.26 17.83 11.83
C PHE A 96 -8.83 18.27 11.52
N VAL A 97 -7.98 18.43 12.54
CA VAL A 97 -6.58 18.78 12.36
C VAL A 97 -5.85 17.69 11.56
N LEU A 98 -6.08 16.42 11.90
CA LEU A 98 -5.46 15.30 11.18
C LEU A 98 -5.97 15.16 9.74
N LEU A 99 -7.24 15.40 9.48
CA LEU A 99 -7.80 15.43 8.13
C LEU A 99 -7.14 16.52 7.28
N ILE A 100 -7.02 17.74 7.79
CA ILE A 100 -6.35 18.85 7.11
C ILE A 100 -4.86 18.48 6.87
N LEU A 101 -4.21 17.94 7.89
CA LEU A 101 -2.79 17.54 7.78
C LEU A 101 -2.60 16.45 6.73
N GLY A 102 -3.48 15.45 6.67
CA GLY A 102 -3.49 14.42 5.64
C GLY A 102 -3.70 15.01 4.23
N ALA A 103 -4.65 15.93 4.09
CA ALA A 103 -4.90 16.62 2.83
C ALA A 103 -3.71 17.46 2.37
N VAL A 104 -3.06 18.20 3.27
CA VAL A 104 -1.85 18.99 2.98
C VAL A 104 -0.70 18.08 2.59
N VAL A 105 -0.45 17.00 3.32
CA VAL A 105 0.59 16.02 2.99
C VAL A 105 0.34 15.40 1.61
N SER A 106 -0.89 14.98 1.33
CA SER A 106 -1.28 14.43 0.03
C SER A 106 -1.07 15.44 -1.09
N TYR A 107 -1.47 16.70 -0.89
CA TYR A 107 -1.26 17.77 -1.85
C TYR A 107 0.23 18.04 -2.12
N ILE A 108 1.07 18.08 -1.08
CA ILE A 108 2.52 18.23 -1.23
C ILE A 108 3.08 17.06 -2.03
N LEU A 109 2.74 15.82 -1.65
CA LEU A 109 3.25 14.62 -2.32
C LEU A 109 2.89 14.59 -3.81
N THR A 110 1.65 14.97 -4.17
CA THR A 110 1.20 14.98 -5.58
C THR A 110 1.85 16.09 -6.42
N ASN A 111 2.34 17.16 -5.78
CA ASN A 111 3.03 18.26 -6.48
C ASN A 111 4.57 18.17 -6.42
N LEU A 112 5.12 17.12 -5.79
CA LEU A 112 6.56 16.90 -5.82
C LEU A 112 7.01 16.54 -7.25
N THR A 113 8.02 17.25 -7.72
CA THR A 113 8.74 16.87 -8.95
C THR A 113 9.64 15.68 -8.67
N ALA A 114 9.78 14.78 -9.63
CA ALA A 114 10.68 13.65 -9.52
C ALA A 114 12.11 14.09 -9.18
N THR A 115 12.63 13.54 -8.09
CA THR A 115 14.02 13.80 -7.70
C THR A 115 14.95 12.99 -8.59
N GLN A 116 16.05 13.61 -9.06
CA GLN A 116 17.05 12.93 -9.88
C GLN A 116 17.97 12.06 -8.99
N ILE A 117 17.41 11.06 -8.34
CA ILE A 117 18.21 10.09 -7.59
C ILE A 117 18.81 9.10 -8.59
N ILE A 118 20.14 9.05 -8.64
CA ILE A 118 20.83 8.03 -9.43
C ILE A 118 20.55 6.66 -8.80
N PRO A 119 20.01 5.70 -9.56
CA PRO A 119 19.74 4.36 -9.03
C PRO A 119 21.04 3.69 -8.55
N SER A 120 21.12 3.42 -7.28
CA SER A 120 22.16 2.61 -6.62
C SER A 120 21.50 1.47 -5.88
N LEU A 121 22.23 0.40 -5.56
CA LEU A 121 21.66 -0.72 -4.81
C LEU A 121 21.07 -0.28 -3.47
N THR A 122 21.71 0.68 -2.81
CA THR A 122 21.22 1.25 -1.56
C THR A 122 19.92 2.03 -1.78
N SER A 123 19.86 2.91 -2.78
CA SER A 123 18.65 3.68 -3.08
C SER A 123 17.50 2.78 -3.51
N ILE A 124 17.77 1.69 -4.24
CA ILE A 124 16.78 0.69 -4.66
C ILE A 124 16.23 -0.07 -3.46
N PHE A 125 17.07 -0.46 -2.50
CA PHE A 125 16.62 -1.09 -1.27
C PHE A 125 15.65 -0.18 -0.50
N PHE A 126 16.02 1.09 -0.27
CA PHE A 126 15.16 2.06 0.40
C PHE A 126 13.91 2.40 -0.43
N GLY A 127 14.05 2.46 -1.76
CA GLY A 127 12.91 2.63 -2.67
C GLY A 127 11.87 1.53 -2.51
N GLY A 128 12.31 0.26 -2.47
CA GLY A 128 11.43 -0.88 -2.19
C GLY A 128 10.76 -0.80 -0.82
N MET A 129 11.53 -0.39 0.21
CA MET A 129 11.00 -0.22 1.56
C MET A 129 9.92 0.87 1.62
N VAL A 130 10.17 2.04 1.03
CA VAL A 130 9.20 3.16 1.04
C VAL A 130 8.00 2.85 0.16
N ALA A 131 8.20 2.28 -1.02
CA ALA A 131 7.11 1.92 -1.93
C ALA A 131 6.11 0.97 -1.27
N ILE A 132 6.56 -0.08 -0.58
CA ILE A 132 5.65 -1.00 0.11
C ILE A 132 4.96 -0.36 1.32
N CYS A 133 5.66 0.52 2.06
CA CYS A 133 5.06 1.27 3.16
C CYS A 133 3.89 2.13 2.66
N THR A 134 4.07 2.83 1.54
CA THR A 134 3.01 3.66 0.96
C THR A 134 1.86 2.84 0.38
N MET A 135 2.12 1.68 -0.22
CA MET A 135 1.07 0.76 -0.67
C MET A 135 0.18 0.22 0.45
N LEU A 136 0.70 0.15 1.68
CA LEU A 136 -0.10 -0.21 2.85
C LEU A 136 -1.01 0.92 3.32
N LEU A 137 -0.72 2.16 2.94
CA LEU A 137 -1.57 3.31 3.21
C LEU A 137 -2.61 3.45 2.08
N PRO A 138 -3.90 3.47 2.38
CA PRO A 138 -4.91 3.69 1.35
C PRO A 138 -4.77 5.10 0.75
N GLY A 139 -4.86 5.16 -0.56
CA GLY A 139 -4.78 6.44 -1.29
C GLY A 139 -3.39 6.83 -1.79
N ILE A 140 -2.32 6.11 -1.41
CA ILE A 140 -0.97 6.39 -1.94
C ILE A 140 -0.48 5.20 -2.77
N SER A 141 -0.06 5.47 -4.00
CA SER A 141 0.48 4.47 -4.90
C SER A 141 1.98 4.30 -4.69
N GLY A 142 2.45 3.06 -4.45
CA GLY A 142 3.88 2.77 -4.38
C GLY A 142 4.60 2.99 -5.71
N ALA A 143 3.93 2.74 -6.84
CA ALA A 143 4.47 3.04 -8.16
C ALA A 143 4.70 4.54 -8.36
N PHE A 144 3.78 5.38 -7.87
CA PHE A 144 3.94 6.83 -7.89
C PHE A 144 5.15 7.28 -7.07
N ILE A 145 5.37 6.69 -5.91
CA ILE A 145 6.58 6.97 -5.11
C ILE A 145 7.86 6.57 -5.86
N LEU A 146 7.85 5.42 -6.53
CA LEU A 146 9.00 5.00 -7.36
C LEU A 146 9.26 5.96 -8.53
N LEU A 147 8.21 6.52 -9.14
CA LEU A 147 8.33 7.58 -10.15
C LEU A 147 8.97 8.84 -9.56
N LEU A 148 8.52 9.29 -8.38
CA LEU A 148 9.10 10.44 -7.67
C LEU A 148 10.58 10.23 -7.31
N LEU A 149 10.98 8.99 -7.00
CA LEU A 149 12.36 8.60 -6.70
C LEU A 149 13.20 8.35 -7.98
N ASN A 150 12.61 8.50 -9.17
CA ASN A 150 13.26 8.21 -10.46
C ASN A 150 13.77 6.75 -10.55
N GLN A 151 13.05 5.81 -9.95
CA GLN A 151 13.43 4.41 -9.89
C GLN A 151 12.49 3.48 -10.67
N TYR A 152 11.31 3.98 -11.07
CA TYR A 152 10.28 3.15 -11.70
C TYR A 152 10.75 2.52 -13.01
N ASP A 153 11.26 3.33 -13.95
CA ASP A 153 11.72 2.85 -15.25
C ASP A 153 12.94 1.95 -15.13
N TYR A 154 13.86 2.28 -14.20
CA TYR A 154 15.02 1.45 -13.90
C TYR A 154 14.61 0.05 -13.40
N LEU A 155 13.63 -0.03 -12.50
CA LEU A 155 13.12 -1.30 -12.00
C LEU A 155 12.38 -2.08 -13.09
N LEU A 156 11.64 -1.39 -13.94
CA LEU A 156 10.96 -2.02 -15.08
C LEU A 156 11.98 -2.66 -16.04
N SER A 157 13.03 -1.92 -16.39
CA SER A 157 14.15 -2.42 -17.20
C SER A 157 14.86 -3.60 -16.54
N ALA A 158 15.12 -3.52 -15.23
CA ALA A 158 15.75 -4.59 -14.47
C ALA A 158 14.90 -5.88 -14.45
N ILE A 159 13.58 -5.77 -14.45
CA ILE A 159 12.66 -6.91 -14.56
C ILE A 159 12.72 -7.49 -15.98
N HIS A 160 12.70 -6.63 -17.00
CA HIS A 160 12.76 -7.04 -18.41
C HIS A 160 14.08 -7.78 -18.74
N GLU A 161 15.19 -7.24 -18.20
CA GLU A 161 16.54 -7.80 -18.40
C GLU A 161 16.86 -8.95 -17.44
N LEU A 162 15.91 -9.34 -16.56
CA LEU A 162 16.10 -10.35 -15.52
C LEU A 162 17.32 -10.08 -14.63
N ASN A 163 17.58 -8.80 -14.31
CA ASN A 163 18.64 -8.41 -13.38
C ASN A 163 18.28 -8.81 -11.94
N LEU A 164 18.61 -10.08 -11.61
CA LEU A 164 18.25 -10.70 -10.34
C LEU A 164 18.80 -9.92 -9.14
N LEU A 165 19.97 -9.29 -9.27
CA LEU A 165 20.56 -8.51 -8.16
C LEU A 165 19.65 -7.35 -7.75
N VAL A 166 19.21 -6.56 -8.72
CA VAL A 166 18.34 -5.42 -8.50
C VAL A 166 16.98 -5.87 -7.93
N ILE A 167 16.41 -6.93 -8.51
CA ILE A 167 15.12 -7.50 -8.08
C ILE A 167 15.19 -7.99 -6.63
N ILE A 168 16.26 -8.71 -6.26
CA ILE A 168 16.46 -9.23 -4.90
C ILE A 168 16.66 -8.09 -3.90
N VAL A 169 17.45 -7.07 -4.25
CA VAL A 169 17.69 -5.92 -3.38
C VAL A 169 16.41 -5.12 -3.16
N PHE A 170 15.66 -4.84 -4.22
CA PHE A 170 14.36 -4.18 -4.14
C PHE A 170 13.36 -4.99 -3.30
N GLY A 171 13.24 -6.30 -3.59
CA GLY A 171 12.39 -7.22 -2.84
C GLY A 171 12.78 -7.34 -1.37
N GLY A 172 14.07 -7.33 -1.07
CA GLY A 172 14.60 -7.29 0.30
C GLY A 172 14.16 -6.03 1.05
N GLY A 173 14.28 -4.87 0.41
CA GLY A 173 13.78 -3.60 0.93
C GLY A 173 12.26 -3.63 1.17
N ALA A 174 11.50 -4.14 0.19
CA ALA A 174 10.04 -4.29 0.31
C ALA A 174 9.64 -5.21 1.47
N ILE A 175 10.31 -6.34 1.67
CA ILE A 175 10.05 -7.25 2.80
C ILE A 175 10.32 -6.55 4.13
N VAL A 176 11.44 -5.85 4.27
CA VAL A 176 11.77 -5.12 5.49
C VAL A 176 10.74 -4.03 5.77
N GLY A 177 10.38 -3.24 4.75
CA GLY A 177 9.34 -2.21 4.85
C GLY A 177 7.98 -2.79 5.25
N LEU A 178 7.57 -3.88 4.61
CA LEU A 178 6.32 -4.59 4.90
C LEU A 178 6.26 -5.03 6.37
N LEU A 179 7.30 -5.70 6.85
CA LEU A 179 7.34 -6.24 8.20
C LEU A 179 7.41 -5.16 9.28
N ALA A 180 8.15 -4.08 9.02
CA ALA A 180 8.27 -2.97 9.96
C ALA A 180 6.99 -2.13 10.00
N PHE A 181 6.52 -1.72 8.82
CA PHE A 181 5.40 -0.79 8.71
C PHE A 181 4.05 -1.42 9.03
N SER A 182 3.83 -2.70 8.69
CA SER A 182 2.60 -3.40 9.06
C SER A 182 2.39 -3.46 10.57
N LYS A 183 3.47 -3.63 11.36
CA LYS A 183 3.39 -3.57 12.82
C LYS A 183 3.06 -2.17 13.33
N PHE A 184 3.74 -1.16 12.78
CA PHE A 184 3.49 0.23 13.14
C PHE A 184 2.03 0.60 12.85
N LEU A 185 1.55 0.27 11.66
CA LEU A 185 0.17 0.53 11.24
C LEU A 185 -0.85 -0.26 12.07
N HIS A 186 -0.55 -1.53 12.40
CA HIS A 186 -1.38 -2.31 13.31
C HIS A 186 -1.49 -1.65 14.69
N TYR A 187 -0.38 -1.17 15.26
CA TYR A 187 -0.38 -0.43 16.53
C TYR A 187 -1.24 0.82 16.47
N LEU A 188 -1.11 1.63 15.40
CA LEU A 188 -1.92 2.83 15.18
C LEU A 188 -3.42 2.51 15.10
N LEU A 189 -3.78 1.51 14.30
CA LEU A 189 -5.17 1.10 14.13
C LEU A 189 -5.78 0.48 15.40
N LYS A 190 -4.97 -0.16 16.23
CA LYS A 190 -5.42 -0.69 17.52
C LYS A 190 -5.66 0.41 18.55
N LYS A 191 -4.75 1.39 18.65
CA LYS A 191 -4.76 2.40 19.71
C LYS A 191 -5.48 3.69 19.30
N PHE A 192 -5.32 4.12 18.03
CA PHE A 192 -5.78 5.41 17.53
C PHE A 192 -6.63 5.27 16.26
N LYS A 193 -7.53 4.29 16.22
CA LYS A 193 -8.31 3.93 15.02
C LYS A 193 -8.98 5.14 14.35
N GLY A 194 -9.71 5.96 15.11
CA GLY A 194 -10.43 7.12 14.58
C GLY A 194 -9.50 8.18 14.01
N LEU A 195 -8.43 8.50 14.74
CA LEU A 195 -7.44 9.49 14.32
C LEU A 195 -6.65 9.03 13.09
N THR A 196 -6.30 7.73 13.03
CA THR A 196 -5.63 7.15 11.87
C THR A 196 -6.52 7.24 10.62
N PHE A 197 -7.80 6.94 10.75
CA PHE A 197 -8.73 7.07 9.62
C PHE A 197 -9.03 8.52 9.21
N ALA A 198 -8.96 9.46 10.13
CA ALA A 198 -9.11 10.88 9.80
C ALA A 198 -7.91 11.44 9.04
N PHE A 199 -6.71 10.90 9.28
CA PHE A 199 -5.49 11.26 8.57
C PHE A 199 -5.41 10.62 7.17
N LEU A 200 -5.83 9.36 7.02
CA LEU A 200 -5.84 8.62 5.75
C LEU A 200 -6.96 9.06 4.82
#